data_db2ab89736592b59b28bb1d32e874522
#
_entry.id   db2ab89736592b59b28bb1d32e874522
#
_cell.length_a   1.000
_cell.length_b   1.000
_cell.length_c   1.000
_cell.angle_alpha   90.00
_cell.angle_beta   90.00
_cell.angle_gamma   90.00
#
_symmetry.space_group_name_H-M   'P 1'
#
loop_
_entity.id
_entity.type
_entity.pdbx_description
1 polymer ?
#
loop_
_entity_poly.entity_id
_entity_poly.type
_entity_poly.pdbx_seq_one_letter_code
_entity_poly.pdbx_strand_id
1 'polypeptide(L)'
;MAAPEQKMRVVFMGTPDFAATVLRHVAAWPGCEVAAAYCQPDRPAGRGHKLQPPAVKVLAQELGIPVFQPLNFKDEADRAALAGLRPDALVVAAYGLILPQSVLDIPTIGPFNVHGSLLPQYRGAAPIQRAIMDGNHLTGITIMRMERGLDTGPMLLQRALGIGIDDTAATMHDELADLGGRLMGEVLRQYADGDPSTPIPQEEALATYAAKLTKADGHIDWDEDAAVIHARIRGVTPWPGAQTVFLLPGRDPLPALLQPGRVGETFTGGHPAPGTLVALRDGKLLIACRDALYEVSTLKPAGGKPMSAEAFWNGYCRAANKDGCGRAVSPSLG
;
A
#
# COMPACT_ATOMS: atom_id res chain seq x y z
N MET A 1 16.04 -3.60 -45.87
CA MET A 1 16.25 -3.53 -44.43
C MET A 1 15.23 -2.54 -43.91
N ALA A 2 14.26 -2.99 -43.08
CA ALA A 2 13.34 -2.07 -42.42
C ALA A 2 14.19 -1.13 -41.51
N ALA A 3 13.88 0.17 -41.53
CA ALA A 3 14.49 1.12 -40.58
C ALA A 3 14.29 0.55 -39.16
N PRO A 4 15.28 0.69 -38.24
CA PRO A 4 15.07 0.28 -36.87
C PRO A 4 13.83 1.00 -36.32
N GLU A 5 12.85 0.24 -35.88
CA GLU A 5 11.63 0.76 -35.29
C GLU A 5 12.04 1.66 -34.12
N GLN A 6 11.70 2.95 -34.19
CA GLN A 6 12.13 3.93 -33.21
C GLN A 6 11.46 3.60 -31.88
N LYS A 7 12.24 3.15 -30.89
CA LYS A 7 11.72 2.82 -29.54
C LYS A 7 11.19 4.07 -28.85
N MET A 8 10.05 3.92 -28.17
CA MET A 8 9.52 4.96 -27.30
C MET A 8 10.50 5.23 -26.16
N ARG A 9 10.93 6.46 -26.00
CA ARG A 9 11.88 6.88 -24.99
C ARG A 9 11.17 7.24 -23.69
N VAL A 10 11.32 6.42 -22.65
CA VAL A 10 10.62 6.55 -21.38
C VAL A 10 11.58 6.97 -20.28
N VAL A 11 11.19 7.94 -19.46
CA VAL A 11 11.79 8.17 -18.15
C VAL A 11 10.84 7.62 -17.09
N PHE A 12 11.34 6.74 -16.23
CA PHE A 12 10.58 6.14 -15.14
C PHE A 12 10.82 6.89 -13.83
N MET A 13 9.74 7.13 -13.04
CA MET A 13 9.81 7.81 -11.74
C MET A 13 9.08 6.99 -10.68
N GLY A 14 9.81 6.47 -9.71
CA GLY A 14 9.23 5.63 -8.66
C GLY A 14 10.22 5.33 -7.54
N THR A 15 9.73 4.78 -6.41
CA THR A 15 10.61 4.58 -5.25
C THR A 15 10.51 3.17 -4.66
N PRO A 16 9.33 2.67 -4.17
CA PRO A 16 9.20 1.40 -3.46
C PRO A 16 9.09 0.20 -4.41
N ASP A 17 8.89 -0.98 -3.81
CA ASP A 17 8.76 -2.27 -4.52
C ASP A 17 7.63 -2.26 -5.56
N PHE A 18 6.50 -1.61 -5.27
CA PHE A 18 5.41 -1.39 -6.23
C PHE A 18 5.95 -0.78 -7.54
N ALA A 19 6.70 0.30 -7.42
CA ALA A 19 7.27 0.99 -8.57
C ALA A 19 8.34 0.15 -9.27
N ALA A 20 9.15 -0.61 -8.55
CA ALA A 20 10.14 -1.49 -9.14
C ALA A 20 9.48 -2.59 -9.99
N THR A 21 8.35 -3.17 -9.53
CA THR A 21 7.57 -4.13 -10.31
C THR A 21 7.03 -3.50 -11.60
N VAL A 22 6.46 -2.28 -11.52
CA VAL A 22 6.02 -1.54 -12.72
C VAL A 22 7.19 -1.27 -13.68
N LEU A 23 8.36 -0.82 -13.16
CA LEU A 23 9.56 -0.58 -13.97
C LEU A 23 9.98 -1.85 -14.72
N ARG A 24 9.95 -3.01 -14.06
CA ARG A 24 10.31 -4.29 -14.70
C ARG A 24 9.43 -4.58 -15.92
N HIS A 25 8.11 -4.37 -15.82
CA HIS A 25 7.18 -4.55 -16.94
C HIS A 25 7.44 -3.57 -18.08
N VAL A 26 7.65 -2.29 -17.76
CA VAL A 26 7.95 -1.24 -18.75
C VAL A 26 9.26 -1.54 -19.47
N ALA A 27 10.32 -1.89 -18.75
CA ALA A 27 11.62 -2.19 -19.32
C ALA A 27 11.65 -3.49 -20.14
N ALA A 28 10.76 -4.44 -19.83
CA ALA A 28 10.66 -5.70 -20.57
C ALA A 28 9.95 -5.55 -21.94
N TRP A 29 9.27 -4.44 -22.18
CA TRP A 29 8.63 -4.21 -23.49
C TRP A 29 9.68 -3.79 -24.55
N PRO A 30 9.85 -4.57 -25.66
CA PRO A 30 10.89 -4.29 -26.65
C PRO A 30 10.75 -2.94 -27.37
N GLY A 31 9.52 -2.40 -27.46
CA GLY A 31 9.24 -1.09 -28.05
C GLY A 31 9.61 0.10 -27.15
N CYS A 32 10.16 -0.16 -25.95
CA CYS A 32 10.56 0.85 -24.98
C CYS A 32 12.08 0.93 -24.83
N GLU A 33 12.60 2.15 -24.67
CA GLU A 33 13.92 2.44 -24.11
C GLU A 33 13.71 3.22 -22.81
N VAL A 34 14.01 2.60 -21.66
CA VAL A 34 14.02 3.34 -20.39
C VAL A 34 15.31 4.13 -20.31
N ALA A 35 15.24 5.43 -20.64
CA ALA A 35 16.40 6.32 -20.72
C ALA A 35 17.01 6.63 -19.34
N ALA A 36 16.18 6.66 -18.29
CA ALA A 36 16.59 6.84 -16.91
C ALA A 36 15.49 6.41 -15.93
N ALA A 37 15.90 6.11 -14.70
CA ALA A 37 15.04 5.93 -13.55
C ALA A 37 15.29 7.02 -12.50
N TYR A 38 14.22 7.67 -12.05
CA TYR A 38 14.23 8.66 -10.97
C TYR A 38 13.63 8.06 -9.72
N CYS A 39 14.29 8.19 -8.59
CA CYS A 39 13.78 7.72 -7.30
C CYS A 39 14.18 8.65 -6.16
N GLN A 40 13.53 8.46 -5.00
CA GLN A 40 13.92 9.19 -3.78
C GLN A 40 15.38 8.86 -3.39
N PRO A 41 16.09 9.78 -2.69
CA PRO A 41 17.40 9.48 -2.12
C PRO A 41 17.39 8.28 -1.20
N ASP A 42 18.55 7.63 -1.06
CA ASP A 42 18.78 6.57 -0.09
C ASP A 42 18.45 7.06 1.31
N ARG A 43 17.72 6.27 2.10
CA ARG A 43 17.28 6.65 3.44
C ARG A 43 17.76 5.65 4.49
N PRO A 44 18.08 6.11 5.72
CA PRO A 44 18.34 5.22 6.83
C PRO A 44 17.12 4.31 7.09
N ALA A 45 17.31 2.99 7.11
CA ALA A 45 16.27 2.02 7.38
C ALA A 45 16.78 0.87 8.26
N GLY A 46 15.83 0.19 8.94
CA GLY A 46 16.09 -0.97 9.77
C GLY A 46 16.88 -0.68 11.07
N ARG A 47 17.23 -1.77 11.77
CA ARG A 47 18.07 -1.68 12.99
C ARG A 47 19.49 -1.25 12.60
N GLY A 48 19.95 -0.14 13.15
CA GLY A 48 21.29 0.41 12.90
C GLY A 48 21.35 1.54 11.87
N HIS A 49 20.19 2.03 11.38
CA HIS A 49 20.09 3.21 10.51
C HIS A 49 21.05 3.21 9.30
N LYS A 50 21.35 2.03 8.73
CA LYS A 50 22.14 1.95 7.50
C LYS A 50 21.33 2.52 6.34
N LEU A 51 22.02 3.31 5.49
CA LEU A 51 21.40 3.78 4.24
C LEU A 51 20.98 2.60 3.39
N GLN A 52 19.72 2.59 2.99
CA GLN A 52 19.17 1.58 2.08
C GLN A 52 18.72 2.25 0.79
N PRO A 53 19.14 1.71 -0.36
CA PRO A 53 18.70 2.22 -1.65
C PRO A 53 17.21 1.88 -1.87
N PRO A 54 16.46 2.76 -2.56
CA PRO A 54 15.11 2.44 -3.04
C PRO A 54 15.09 1.21 -3.96
N ALA A 55 14.00 0.45 -3.94
CA ALA A 55 13.85 -0.74 -4.78
C ALA A 55 14.00 -0.43 -6.29
N VAL A 56 13.50 0.71 -6.74
CA VAL A 56 13.69 1.18 -8.11
C VAL A 56 15.15 1.41 -8.45
N LYS A 57 15.96 1.96 -7.53
CA LYS A 57 17.41 2.14 -7.74
C LYS A 57 18.11 0.81 -7.93
N VAL A 58 17.80 -0.16 -7.07
CA VAL A 58 18.42 -1.50 -7.14
C VAL A 58 18.11 -2.15 -8.50
N LEU A 59 16.83 -2.18 -8.87
CA LEU A 59 16.41 -2.77 -10.15
C LEU A 59 16.99 -2.03 -11.35
N ALA A 60 16.98 -0.69 -11.33
CA ALA A 60 17.53 0.11 -12.44
C ALA A 60 19.03 -0.17 -12.65
N GLN A 61 19.80 -0.30 -11.58
CA GLN A 61 21.22 -0.66 -11.64
C GLN A 61 21.43 -2.07 -12.21
N GLU A 62 20.60 -3.04 -11.82
CA GLU A 62 20.63 -4.42 -12.37
C GLU A 62 20.34 -4.44 -13.88
N LEU A 63 19.46 -3.54 -14.35
CA LEU A 63 19.09 -3.40 -15.76
C LEU A 63 20.02 -2.48 -16.56
N GLY A 64 21.05 -1.90 -15.93
CA GLY A 64 21.95 -0.94 -16.57
C GLY A 64 21.30 0.40 -16.92
N ILE A 65 20.19 0.76 -16.25
CA ILE A 65 19.47 2.03 -16.46
C ILE A 65 20.09 3.11 -15.56
N PRO A 66 20.43 4.31 -16.12
CA PRO A 66 20.91 5.44 -15.34
C PRO A 66 19.93 5.85 -14.24
N VAL A 67 20.45 6.15 -13.03
CA VAL A 67 19.62 6.52 -11.86
C VAL A 67 19.87 7.96 -11.46
N PHE A 68 18.79 8.69 -11.21
CA PHE A 68 18.78 10.06 -10.69
C PHE A 68 17.99 10.14 -9.39
N GLN A 69 18.50 10.89 -8.42
CA GLN A 69 17.92 11.03 -7.09
C GLN A 69 17.80 12.49 -6.65
N PRO A 70 17.06 13.35 -7.40
CA PRO A 70 16.86 14.74 -7.01
C PRO A 70 16.05 14.83 -5.71
N LEU A 71 16.35 15.81 -4.86
CA LEU A 71 15.56 16.08 -3.66
C LEU A 71 14.17 16.65 -4.00
N ASN A 72 14.11 17.39 -5.08
CA ASN A 72 12.89 17.99 -5.66
C ASN A 72 13.22 18.48 -7.07
N PHE A 73 12.25 19.11 -7.76
CA PHE A 73 12.46 19.72 -9.08
C PHE A 73 12.40 21.27 -9.06
N LYS A 74 12.75 21.89 -7.92
CA LYS A 74 12.84 23.36 -7.82
C LYS A 74 14.07 23.89 -8.54
N ASP A 75 15.16 23.11 -8.54
CA ASP A 75 16.38 23.45 -9.25
C ASP A 75 16.19 23.33 -10.76
N GLU A 76 16.65 24.34 -11.49
CA GLU A 76 16.62 24.35 -12.96
C GLU A 76 17.53 23.28 -13.56
N ALA A 77 18.65 22.99 -12.91
CA ALA A 77 19.59 21.96 -13.34
C ALA A 77 18.95 20.57 -13.40
N ASP A 78 18.12 20.20 -12.38
CA ASP A 78 17.40 18.93 -12.34
C ASP A 78 16.37 18.84 -13.47
N ARG A 79 15.66 19.95 -13.77
CA ARG A 79 14.70 20.00 -14.88
C ARG A 79 15.39 19.94 -16.24
N ALA A 80 16.51 20.65 -16.39
CA ALA A 80 17.30 20.64 -17.62
C ALA A 80 17.92 19.25 -17.88
N ALA A 81 18.40 18.57 -16.84
CA ALA A 81 18.89 17.19 -16.94
C ALA A 81 17.80 16.25 -17.43
N LEU A 82 16.58 16.35 -16.88
CA LEU A 82 15.43 15.56 -17.32
C LEU A 82 15.05 15.87 -18.77
N ALA A 83 14.96 17.15 -19.13
CA ALA A 83 14.65 17.58 -20.51
C ALA A 83 15.72 17.12 -21.51
N GLY A 84 16.99 17.10 -21.10
CA GLY A 84 18.11 16.60 -21.90
C GLY A 84 18.00 15.13 -22.26
N LEU A 85 17.25 14.33 -21.49
CA LEU A 85 16.92 12.94 -21.80
C LEU A 85 15.93 12.80 -22.95
N ARG A 86 15.21 13.88 -23.32
CA ARG A 86 14.20 13.94 -24.40
C ARG A 86 13.19 12.79 -24.31
N PRO A 87 12.47 12.65 -23.20
CA PRO A 87 11.50 11.56 -23.05
C PRO A 87 10.27 11.78 -23.93
N ASP A 88 9.77 10.70 -24.54
CA ASP A 88 8.45 10.68 -25.15
C ASP A 88 7.38 10.58 -24.05
N ALA A 89 7.63 9.77 -23.02
CA ALA A 89 6.72 9.59 -21.88
C ALA A 89 7.46 9.64 -20.54
N LEU A 90 6.79 10.20 -19.53
CA LEU A 90 7.12 9.95 -18.12
C LEU A 90 6.17 8.88 -17.59
N VAL A 91 6.70 7.83 -16.98
CA VAL A 91 5.94 6.82 -16.27
C VAL A 91 6.19 6.95 -14.78
N VAL A 92 5.16 7.29 -14.03
CA VAL A 92 5.23 7.54 -12.59
C VAL A 92 4.49 6.46 -11.83
N ALA A 93 5.10 5.93 -10.78
CA ALA A 93 4.47 4.99 -9.86
C ALA A 93 5.04 5.20 -8.45
N ALA A 94 4.23 5.57 -7.49
CA ALA A 94 4.61 5.75 -6.08
C ALA A 94 5.96 6.51 -5.91
N TYR A 95 6.16 7.61 -6.63
CA TYR A 95 7.43 8.35 -6.63
C TYR A 95 7.66 9.11 -5.33
N GLY A 96 6.59 9.70 -4.78
CA GLY A 96 6.65 10.40 -3.50
C GLY A 96 7.17 11.84 -3.57
N LEU A 97 7.32 12.41 -4.76
CA LEU A 97 7.57 13.84 -4.99
C LEU A 97 6.43 14.42 -5.82
N ILE A 98 6.06 15.67 -5.50
CA ILE A 98 5.16 16.46 -6.34
C ILE A 98 5.95 16.94 -7.56
N LEU A 99 5.43 16.64 -8.75
CA LEU A 99 6.01 17.09 -10.02
C LEU A 99 5.40 18.46 -10.40
N PRO A 100 6.21 19.50 -10.57
CA PRO A 100 5.72 20.79 -11.02
C PRO A 100 5.30 20.74 -12.51
N GLN A 101 4.45 21.66 -12.94
CA GLN A 101 3.97 21.71 -14.32
C GLN A 101 5.11 21.70 -15.34
N SER A 102 6.21 22.41 -15.05
CA SER A 102 7.41 22.45 -15.91
C SER A 102 8.09 21.09 -16.10
N VAL A 103 7.82 20.10 -15.24
CA VAL A 103 8.26 18.70 -15.41
C VAL A 103 7.21 17.90 -16.18
N LEU A 104 5.93 18.12 -15.90
CA LEU A 104 4.83 17.43 -16.58
C LEU A 104 4.75 17.79 -18.07
N ASP A 105 5.25 18.96 -18.46
CA ASP A 105 5.26 19.44 -19.85
C ASP A 105 6.48 18.97 -20.67
N ILE A 106 7.46 18.26 -20.06
CA ILE A 106 8.68 17.83 -20.77
C ILE A 106 8.41 16.70 -21.77
N PRO A 107 7.63 15.64 -21.45
CA PRO A 107 7.45 14.51 -22.36
C PRO A 107 6.57 14.89 -23.55
N THR A 108 6.93 14.42 -24.75
CA THR A 108 6.21 14.74 -25.99
C THR A 108 4.83 14.08 -26.09
N ILE A 109 4.66 12.88 -25.50
CA ILE A 109 3.39 12.13 -25.45
C ILE A 109 2.63 12.50 -24.17
N GLY A 110 3.29 12.43 -23.01
CA GLY A 110 2.72 12.85 -21.74
C GLY A 110 3.27 12.16 -20.51
N PRO A 111 2.93 12.71 -19.33
CA PRO A 111 3.21 12.08 -18.04
C PRO A 111 2.05 11.16 -17.64
N PHE A 112 2.35 9.92 -17.30
CA PHE A 112 1.39 8.90 -16.89
C PHE A 112 1.66 8.43 -15.47
N ASN A 113 0.61 8.18 -14.69
CA ASN A 113 0.70 7.61 -13.36
C ASN A 113 0.00 6.26 -13.30
N VAL A 114 0.63 5.30 -12.59
CA VAL A 114 0.02 4.03 -12.18
C VAL A 114 -0.55 4.22 -10.80
N HIS A 115 -1.86 4.40 -10.70
CA HIS A 115 -2.55 4.65 -9.45
C HIS A 115 -3.23 3.38 -8.92
N GLY A 116 -3.02 3.08 -7.62
CA GLY A 116 -3.48 1.84 -6.97
C GLY A 116 -4.93 1.85 -6.50
N SER A 117 -5.85 2.43 -7.29
CA SER A 117 -7.29 2.37 -7.07
C SER A 117 -8.08 2.49 -8.37
N LEU A 118 -9.38 2.32 -8.28
CA LEU A 118 -10.34 2.68 -9.32
C LEU A 118 -10.73 4.16 -9.15
N LEU A 119 -9.97 5.08 -9.79
CA LEU A 119 -10.28 6.50 -9.76
C LEU A 119 -11.70 6.76 -10.31
N PRO A 120 -12.40 7.77 -9.78
CA PRO A 120 -11.94 8.85 -8.91
C PRO A 120 -11.89 8.51 -7.42
N GLN A 121 -12.18 7.27 -7.02
CA GLN A 121 -12.10 6.86 -5.62
C GLN A 121 -10.65 6.67 -5.17
N TYR A 122 -10.39 7.03 -3.90
CA TYR A 122 -9.08 6.84 -3.24
C TYR A 122 -7.92 7.59 -3.92
N ARG A 123 -8.13 8.85 -4.33
CA ARG A 123 -7.02 9.74 -4.68
C ARG A 123 -6.08 9.89 -3.50
N GLY A 124 -4.76 9.91 -3.71
CA GLY A 124 -3.78 10.18 -2.66
C GLY A 124 -2.82 9.04 -2.36
N ALA A 125 -2.29 9.03 -1.12
CA ALA A 125 -1.05 8.33 -0.80
C ALA A 125 -1.20 6.86 -0.39
N ALA A 126 -2.41 6.41 0.03
CA ALA A 126 -2.62 5.06 0.57
C ALA A 126 -3.89 4.39 0.03
N PRO A 127 -4.11 4.38 -1.30
CA PRO A 127 -5.37 3.87 -1.89
C PRO A 127 -5.61 2.40 -1.56
N ILE A 128 -4.60 1.54 -1.63
CA ILE A 128 -4.71 0.10 -1.39
C ILE A 128 -5.15 -0.17 0.06
N GLN A 129 -4.46 0.45 1.01
CA GLN A 129 -4.73 0.25 2.44
C GLN A 129 -6.13 0.75 2.81
N ARG A 130 -6.48 1.96 2.37
CA ARG A 130 -7.78 2.56 2.67
C ARG A 130 -8.94 1.76 2.08
N ALA A 131 -8.82 1.28 0.84
CA ALA A 131 -9.84 0.43 0.23
C ALA A 131 -10.11 -0.83 1.05
N ILE A 132 -9.07 -1.48 1.59
CA ILE A 132 -9.22 -2.67 2.44
C ILE A 132 -9.82 -2.28 3.80
N MET A 133 -9.31 -1.20 4.44
CA MET A 133 -9.80 -0.74 5.76
C MET A 133 -11.28 -0.35 5.73
N ASP A 134 -11.75 0.19 4.62
CA ASP A 134 -13.15 0.54 4.41
C ASP A 134 -14.04 -0.67 4.08
N GLY A 135 -13.48 -1.89 4.07
CA GLY A 135 -14.22 -3.12 3.85
C GLY A 135 -14.64 -3.38 2.41
N ASN A 136 -14.04 -2.71 1.43
CA ASN A 136 -14.37 -2.94 0.03
C ASN A 136 -14.00 -4.36 -0.41
N HIS A 137 -14.81 -4.92 -1.31
CA HIS A 137 -14.56 -6.20 -1.97
C HIS A 137 -13.90 -6.05 -3.35
N LEU A 138 -13.68 -4.81 -3.78
CA LEU A 138 -13.13 -4.49 -5.09
C LEU A 138 -12.20 -3.28 -4.98
N THR A 139 -11.07 -3.37 -5.64
CA THR A 139 -10.14 -2.27 -5.91
C THR A 139 -9.63 -2.41 -7.34
N GLY A 140 -8.51 -1.79 -7.69
CA GLY A 140 -7.93 -1.95 -9.01
C GLY A 140 -6.77 -1.00 -9.27
N ILE A 141 -6.45 -0.91 -10.55
CA ILE A 141 -5.46 0.03 -11.08
C ILE A 141 -6.13 0.98 -12.05
N THR A 142 -5.74 2.24 -11.97
CA THR A 142 -6.01 3.25 -12.99
C THR A 142 -4.70 3.75 -13.56
N ILE A 143 -4.54 3.66 -14.89
CA ILE A 143 -3.54 4.44 -15.62
C ILE A 143 -4.18 5.76 -15.97
N MET A 144 -3.58 6.86 -15.51
CA MET A 144 -4.09 8.20 -15.73
C MET A 144 -3.00 9.12 -16.31
N ARG A 145 -3.40 10.14 -17.04
CA ARG A 145 -2.53 11.25 -17.42
C ARG A 145 -2.37 12.18 -16.22
N MET A 146 -1.15 12.56 -15.91
CA MET A 146 -0.91 13.47 -14.79
C MET A 146 -1.18 14.92 -15.18
N GLU A 147 -1.78 15.65 -14.23
CA GLU A 147 -2.04 17.09 -14.30
C GLU A 147 -1.67 17.72 -12.96
N ARG A 148 -1.83 19.06 -12.92
CA ARG A 148 -1.66 19.80 -11.67
C ARG A 148 -2.80 19.48 -10.72
N GLY A 149 -2.57 18.63 -9.77
CA GLY A 149 -3.55 18.19 -8.78
C GLY A 149 -3.19 16.81 -8.26
N LEU A 150 -3.75 16.45 -7.14
CA LEU A 150 -3.51 15.14 -6.55
C LEU A 150 -4.43 14.11 -7.23
N ASP A 151 -3.88 13.36 -8.17
CA ASP A 151 -4.55 12.27 -8.88
C ASP A 151 -5.87 12.67 -9.57
N THR A 152 -5.94 13.92 -10.09
CA THR A 152 -7.16 14.48 -10.71
C THR A 152 -7.23 14.35 -12.21
N GLY A 153 -6.13 13.98 -12.88
CA GLY A 153 -6.05 13.91 -14.33
C GLY A 153 -6.93 12.84 -14.96
N PRO A 154 -7.16 12.90 -16.28
CA PRO A 154 -8.07 11.98 -16.96
C PRO A 154 -7.53 10.55 -16.97
N MET A 155 -8.45 9.60 -16.89
CA MET A 155 -8.20 8.17 -16.88
C MET A 155 -8.05 7.63 -18.29
N LEU A 156 -7.03 6.80 -18.51
CA LEU A 156 -6.77 6.16 -19.83
C LEU A 156 -7.22 4.70 -19.83
N LEU A 157 -6.94 3.99 -18.75
CA LEU A 157 -7.25 2.58 -18.64
C LEU A 157 -7.49 2.21 -17.19
N GLN A 158 -8.52 1.41 -16.92
CA GLN A 158 -8.82 0.89 -15.59
C GLN A 158 -9.02 -0.62 -15.64
N ARG A 159 -8.61 -1.30 -14.58
CA ARG A 159 -8.87 -2.71 -14.37
C ARG A 159 -9.15 -2.98 -12.90
N ALA A 160 -10.32 -3.57 -12.66
CA ALA A 160 -10.71 -3.99 -11.32
C ALA A 160 -10.02 -5.28 -10.89
N LEU A 161 -9.79 -5.41 -9.57
CA LEU A 161 -9.26 -6.58 -8.89
C LEU A 161 -10.08 -6.83 -7.62
N GLY A 162 -10.50 -8.07 -7.38
CA GLY A 162 -11.23 -8.45 -6.18
C GLY A 162 -10.34 -8.42 -4.93
N ILE A 163 -10.91 -8.05 -3.79
CA ILE A 163 -10.28 -8.15 -2.48
C ILE A 163 -10.90 -9.34 -1.75
N GLY A 164 -10.14 -10.41 -1.58
CA GLY A 164 -10.55 -11.60 -0.83
C GLY A 164 -10.62 -11.35 0.67
N ILE A 165 -11.30 -12.25 1.37
CA ILE A 165 -11.50 -12.13 2.83
C ILE A 165 -10.19 -12.23 3.63
N ASP A 166 -9.20 -12.92 3.13
CA ASP A 166 -7.89 -13.08 3.77
C ASP A 166 -6.81 -12.14 3.19
N ASP A 167 -7.14 -11.34 2.15
CA ASP A 167 -6.18 -10.42 1.54
C ASP A 167 -5.79 -9.28 2.47
N THR A 168 -4.51 -8.99 2.51
CA THR A 168 -3.90 -7.89 3.26
C THR A 168 -3.43 -6.79 2.32
N ALA A 169 -3.05 -5.64 2.88
CA ALA A 169 -2.42 -4.59 2.08
C ALA A 169 -1.13 -5.08 1.40
N ALA A 170 -0.40 -6.04 1.98
CA ALA A 170 0.79 -6.62 1.36
C ALA A 170 0.45 -7.48 0.15
N THR A 171 -0.51 -8.42 0.25
CA THR A 171 -0.88 -9.30 -0.87
C THR A 171 -1.46 -8.49 -2.03
N MET A 172 -2.38 -7.57 -1.72
CA MET A 172 -2.98 -6.69 -2.73
C MET A 172 -1.96 -5.74 -3.38
N HIS A 173 -0.97 -5.25 -2.61
CA HIS A 173 0.12 -4.42 -3.15
C HIS A 173 0.87 -5.14 -4.26
N ASP A 174 1.22 -6.41 -4.06
CA ASP A 174 2.01 -7.18 -5.04
C ASP A 174 1.19 -7.49 -6.30
N GLU A 175 -0.08 -7.90 -6.12
CA GLU A 175 -0.99 -8.18 -7.25
C GLU A 175 -1.29 -6.92 -8.07
N LEU A 176 -1.54 -5.79 -7.39
CA LEU A 176 -1.81 -4.52 -8.05
C LEU A 176 -0.56 -3.95 -8.73
N ALA A 177 0.64 -4.18 -8.19
CA ALA A 177 1.88 -3.76 -8.82
C ALA A 177 2.10 -4.48 -10.16
N ASP A 178 1.86 -5.79 -10.21
CA ASP A 178 1.95 -6.60 -11.42
C ASP A 178 0.88 -6.17 -12.45
N LEU A 179 -0.38 -6.01 -12.00
CA LEU A 179 -1.47 -5.52 -12.83
C LEU A 179 -1.14 -4.13 -13.40
N GLY A 180 -0.63 -3.21 -12.57
CA GLY A 180 -0.26 -1.86 -12.96
C GLY A 180 0.83 -1.83 -14.02
N GLY A 181 1.84 -2.68 -13.88
CA GLY A 181 2.90 -2.84 -14.87
C GLY A 181 2.39 -3.31 -16.23
N ARG A 182 1.49 -4.31 -16.24
CA ARG A 182 0.86 -4.81 -17.48
C ARG A 182 0.01 -3.73 -18.15
N LEU A 183 -0.83 -3.02 -17.39
CA LEU A 183 -1.69 -1.96 -17.93
C LEU A 183 -0.90 -0.77 -18.45
N MET A 184 0.18 -0.38 -17.76
CA MET A 184 1.07 0.67 -18.26
C MET A 184 1.71 0.25 -19.60
N GLY A 185 2.18 -1.00 -19.70
CA GLY A 185 2.69 -1.53 -20.97
C GLY A 185 1.64 -1.54 -22.09
N GLU A 186 0.36 -1.78 -21.76
CA GLU A 186 -0.75 -1.69 -22.72
C GLU A 186 -0.96 -0.26 -23.20
N VAL A 187 -1.01 0.71 -22.28
CA VAL A 187 -1.14 2.14 -22.63
C VAL A 187 0.03 2.61 -23.49
N LEU A 188 1.27 2.28 -23.15
CA LEU A 188 2.43 2.68 -23.94
C LEU A 188 2.39 2.09 -25.35
N ARG A 189 1.95 0.83 -25.52
CA ARG A 189 1.77 0.22 -26.85
C ARG A 189 0.71 0.95 -27.67
N GLN A 190 -0.45 1.27 -27.10
CA GLN A 190 -1.49 2.03 -27.79
C GLN A 190 -0.96 3.36 -28.35
N TYR A 191 -0.14 4.09 -27.57
CA TYR A 191 0.50 5.31 -28.05
C TYR A 191 1.54 5.06 -29.15
N ALA A 192 2.31 3.98 -29.05
CA ALA A 192 3.29 3.62 -30.08
C ALA A 192 2.62 3.20 -31.40
N ASP A 193 1.48 2.53 -31.33
CA ASP A 193 0.68 2.09 -32.47
C ASP A 193 -0.13 3.26 -33.10
N GLY A 194 -0.15 4.44 -32.49
CA GLY A 194 -0.91 5.61 -32.94
C GLY A 194 -2.41 5.53 -32.67
N ASP A 195 -2.85 4.61 -31.82
CA ASP A 195 -4.25 4.40 -31.43
C ASP A 195 -4.45 4.48 -29.90
N PRO A 196 -4.16 5.63 -29.28
CA PRO A 196 -4.30 5.77 -27.84
C PRO A 196 -5.74 5.80 -27.40
N SER A 197 -6.03 5.19 -26.24
CA SER A 197 -7.34 5.29 -25.60
C SER A 197 -7.75 6.74 -25.37
N THR A 198 -9.01 7.07 -25.62
CA THR A 198 -9.55 8.40 -25.34
C THR A 198 -9.53 8.66 -23.83
N PRO A 199 -8.87 9.73 -23.37
CA PRO A 199 -8.83 10.07 -21.97
C PRO A 199 -10.23 10.40 -21.43
N ILE A 200 -10.62 9.79 -20.32
CA ILE A 200 -11.93 9.99 -19.67
C ILE A 200 -11.74 10.89 -18.46
N PRO A 201 -12.33 12.11 -18.43
CA PRO A 201 -12.28 12.97 -17.26
C PRO A 201 -12.88 12.29 -16.02
N GLN A 202 -12.31 12.56 -14.86
CA GLN A 202 -12.85 12.05 -13.61
C GLN A 202 -14.09 12.86 -13.18
N GLU A 203 -15.10 12.16 -12.66
CA GLU A 203 -16.28 12.81 -12.07
C GLU A 203 -15.96 13.24 -10.64
N GLU A 204 -15.87 14.55 -10.37
CA GLU A 204 -15.44 15.09 -9.09
C GLU A 204 -16.39 14.72 -7.93
N ALA A 205 -17.68 14.59 -8.21
CA ALA A 205 -18.69 14.20 -7.21
C ALA A 205 -18.48 12.78 -6.66
N LEU A 206 -17.74 11.91 -7.38
CA LEU A 206 -17.43 10.55 -6.96
C LEU A 206 -16.04 10.42 -6.32
N ALA A 207 -15.27 11.52 -6.25
CA ALA A 207 -13.92 11.49 -5.73
C ALA A 207 -13.90 11.25 -4.21
N THR A 208 -13.04 10.32 -3.78
CA THR A 208 -12.70 10.12 -2.37
C THR A 208 -11.19 10.19 -2.19
N TYR A 209 -10.73 10.39 -0.93
CA TYR A 209 -9.31 10.63 -0.66
C TYR A 209 -8.74 9.58 0.29
N ALA A 210 -7.58 9.04 -0.08
CA ALA A 210 -6.80 8.05 0.65
C ALA A 210 -5.60 8.73 1.33
N ALA A 211 -5.82 9.30 2.51
CA ALA A 211 -4.76 9.95 3.29
C ALA A 211 -3.65 8.94 3.64
N LYS A 212 -2.41 9.43 3.67
CA LYS A 212 -1.25 8.66 4.10
C LYS A 212 -1.50 8.03 5.47
N LEU A 213 -1.13 6.76 5.63
CA LEU A 213 -1.24 6.08 6.92
C LEU A 213 -0.32 6.70 7.97
N THR A 214 -0.80 6.68 9.19
CA THR A 214 -0.10 7.03 10.42
C THR A 214 -0.03 5.83 11.35
N LYS A 215 0.72 5.92 12.45
CA LYS A 215 0.72 4.85 13.47
C LYS A 215 -0.64 4.66 14.12
N ALA A 216 -1.42 5.73 14.25
CA ALA A 216 -2.75 5.69 14.84
C ALA A 216 -3.75 4.86 14.01
N ASP A 217 -3.58 4.78 12.69
CA ASP A 217 -4.42 3.92 11.84
C ASP A 217 -4.33 2.43 12.23
N GLY A 218 -3.23 2.03 12.87
CA GLY A 218 -3.03 0.68 13.39
C GLY A 218 -3.73 0.38 14.72
N HIS A 219 -4.29 1.36 15.41
CA HIS A 219 -4.98 1.16 16.69
C HIS A 219 -6.31 0.45 16.48
N ILE A 220 -6.49 -0.67 17.17
CA ILE A 220 -7.73 -1.45 17.09
C ILE A 220 -8.70 -0.99 18.18
N ASP A 221 -9.87 -0.56 17.76
CA ASP A 221 -11.01 -0.30 18.63
C ASP A 221 -11.88 -1.57 18.68
N TRP A 222 -11.91 -2.22 19.84
CA TRP A 222 -12.68 -3.45 20.01
C TRP A 222 -14.18 -3.20 20.11
N ASP A 223 -14.60 -1.94 20.32
CA ASP A 223 -16.02 -1.54 20.31
C ASP A 223 -16.54 -1.24 18.88
N GLU A 224 -15.96 -1.88 17.90
CA GLU A 224 -16.40 -1.91 16.52
C GLU A 224 -16.91 -3.31 16.15
N ASP A 225 -17.62 -3.43 15.02
CA ASP A 225 -18.04 -4.73 14.49
C ASP A 225 -16.81 -5.54 14.06
N ALA A 226 -16.86 -6.84 14.27
CA ALA A 226 -15.73 -7.74 13.98
C ALA A 226 -15.29 -7.67 12.50
N ALA A 227 -16.21 -7.43 11.57
CA ALA A 227 -15.90 -7.24 10.16
C ALA A 227 -15.07 -5.95 9.91
N VAL A 228 -15.38 -4.86 10.60
CA VAL A 228 -14.65 -3.59 10.53
C VAL A 228 -13.25 -3.78 11.11
N ILE A 229 -13.14 -4.43 12.27
CA ILE A 229 -11.85 -4.75 12.90
C ILE A 229 -11.01 -5.62 11.96
N HIS A 230 -11.60 -6.64 11.34
CA HIS A 230 -10.91 -7.52 10.39
C HIS A 230 -10.38 -6.76 9.17
N ALA A 231 -11.20 -5.91 8.57
CA ALA A 231 -10.82 -5.06 7.46
C ALA A 231 -9.65 -4.13 7.84
N ARG A 232 -9.73 -3.48 9.01
CA ARG A 232 -8.66 -2.62 9.54
C ARG A 232 -7.36 -3.41 9.72
N ILE A 233 -7.39 -4.56 10.40
CA ILE A 233 -6.19 -5.38 10.65
C ILE A 233 -5.51 -5.76 9.33
N ARG A 234 -6.27 -6.17 8.32
CA ARG A 234 -5.75 -6.52 6.99
C ARG A 234 -5.16 -5.30 6.26
N GLY A 235 -5.86 -4.18 6.29
CA GLY A 235 -5.44 -2.95 5.60
C GLY A 235 -4.19 -2.30 6.21
N VAL A 236 -3.93 -2.49 7.52
CA VAL A 236 -2.72 -1.98 8.17
C VAL A 236 -1.57 -3.00 8.23
N THR A 237 -1.73 -4.18 7.66
CA THR A 237 -0.71 -5.22 7.63
C THR A 237 0.10 -5.15 6.34
N PRO A 238 1.44 -4.99 6.37
CA PRO A 238 2.33 -5.10 7.53
C PRO A 238 2.58 -3.80 8.29
N TRP A 239 2.22 -2.65 7.76
CA TRP A 239 2.49 -1.34 8.35
C TRP A 239 1.24 -0.46 8.35
N PRO A 240 0.95 0.24 9.47
CA PRO A 240 1.69 0.33 10.73
C PRO A 240 1.60 -0.92 11.62
N GLY A 241 0.82 -1.92 11.25
CA GLY A 241 0.48 -3.11 12.02
C GLY A 241 -0.67 -2.87 12.98
N ALA A 242 -1.49 -3.90 13.21
CA ALA A 242 -2.65 -3.84 14.09
C ALA A 242 -2.21 -3.85 15.57
N GLN A 243 -2.46 -2.76 16.28
CA GLN A 243 -1.96 -2.51 17.64
C GLN A 243 -3.08 -2.59 18.65
N THR A 244 -2.80 -3.31 19.75
CA THR A 244 -3.67 -3.38 20.93
C THR A 244 -2.83 -3.40 22.20
N VAL A 245 -3.45 -3.16 23.34
CA VAL A 245 -2.83 -3.32 24.66
C VAL A 245 -3.61 -4.36 25.46
N PHE A 246 -2.94 -5.39 25.93
CA PHE A 246 -3.54 -6.37 26.84
C PHE A 246 -3.41 -5.90 28.28
N LEU A 247 -4.56 -5.76 28.95
CA LEU A 247 -4.66 -5.52 30.38
C LEU A 247 -4.92 -6.88 31.05
N LEU A 248 -3.89 -7.43 31.66
CA LEU A 248 -3.93 -8.77 32.28
C LEU A 248 -3.84 -8.64 33.81
N PRO A 249 -4.62 -9.38 34.59
CA PRO A 249 -4.58 -9.32 36.05
C PRO A 249 -3.18 -9.54 36.62
N GLY A 250 -2.75 -8.62 37.49
CA GLY A 250 -1.46 -8.71 38.17
C GLY A 250 -0.23 -8.43 37.26
N ARG A 251 -0.44 -7.85 36.07
CA ARG A 251 0.65 -7.49 35.14
C ARG A 251 0.51 -6.05 34.66
N ASP A 252 1.63 -5.46 34.27
CA ASP A 252 1.63 -4.19 33.57
C ASP A 252 0.95 -4.30 32.21
N PRO A 253 0.37 -3.20 31.69
CA PRO A 253 -0.21 -3.16 30.35
C PRO A 253 0.80 -3.65 29.30
N LEU A 254 0.39 -4.59 28.45
CA LEU A 254 1.24 -5.27 27.49
C LEU A 254 0.84 -4.87 26.06
N PRO A 255 1.53 -3.91 25.42
CA PRO A 255 1.31 -3.61 24.02
C PRO A 255 1.66 -4.80 23.12
N ALA A 256 0.87 -5.01 22.07
CA ALA A 256 1.10 -6.08 21.11
C ALA A 256 0.66 -5.70 19.70
N LEU A 257 1.26 -6.35 18.72
CA LEU A 257 0.82 -6.36 17.33
C LEU A 257 0.08 -7.66 17.04
N LEU A 258 -1.08 -7.56 16.41
CA LEU A 258 -1.86 -8.68 15.94
C LEU A 258 -1.56 -8.98 14.47
N GLN A 259 -1.52 -10.24 14.13
CA GLN A 259 -1.59 -10.65 12.72
C GLN A 259 -3.07 -10.82 12.32
N PRO A 260 -3.39 -10.73 11.01
CA PRO A 260 -4.75 -11.01 10.55
C PRO A 260 -5.28 -12.34 11.07
N GLY A 261 -6.47 -12.27 11.63
CA GLY A 261 -7.21 -13.40 12.17
C GLY A 261 -8.49 -13.63 11.37
N ARG A 262 -9.56 -14.06 12.06
CA ARG A 262 -10.86 -14.30 11.43
C ARG A 262 -12.00 -13.76 12.27
N VAL A 263 -13.09 -13.39 11.60
CA VAL A 263 -14.37 -13.15 12.26
C VAL A 263 -14.93 -14.50 12.67
N GLY A 264 -15.21 -14.65 13.95
CA GLY A 264 -15.74 -15.88 14.56
C GLY A 264 -17.26 -15.83 14.74
N GLU A 265 -17.75 -16.50 15.79
CA GLU A 265 -19.17 -16.62 16.09
C GLU A 265 -19.79 -15.26 16.44
N THR A 266 -20.95 -14.95 15.89
CA THR A 266 -21.76 -13.77 16.23
C THR A 266 -22.53 -14.02 17.54
N PHE A 267 -22.75 -12.96 18.29
CA PHE A 267 -23.53 -13.06 19.52
C PHE A 267 -25.05 -13.09 19.19
N THR A 268 -25.75 -14.04 19.80
CA THR A 268 -27.22 -14.21 19.67
C THR A 268 -27.99 -13.82 20.93
N GLY A 269 -27.32 -13.25 21.94
CA GLY A 269 -27.87 -12.87 23.23
C GLY A 269 -26.94 -11.92 23.97
N GLY A 270 -26.91 -11.99 25.31
CA GLY A 270 -25.93 -11.23 26.09
C GLY A 270 -24.50 -11.60 25.70
N HIS A 271 -23.63 -10.60 25.50
CA HIS A 271 -22.25 -10.80 25.05
C HIS A 271 -21.24 -10.19 26.05
N PRO A 272 -20.00 -10.69 26.07
CA PRO A 272 -18.93 -10.10 26.87
C PRO A 272 -18.69 -8.63 26.39
N ALA A 273 -18.24 -7.80 27.32
CA ALA A 273 -17.85 -6.43 26.94
C ALA A 273 -16.75 -6.45 25.86
N PRO A 274 -16.78 -5.55 24.88
CA PRO A 274 -15.77 -5.46 23.84
C PRO A 274 -14.35 -5.44 24.40
N GLY A 275 -13.42 -6.15 23.74
CA GLY A 275 -12.05 -6.36 24.18
C GLY A 275 -11.86 -7.48 25.22
N THR A 276 -12.91 -8.10 25.75
CA THR A 276 -12.77 -9.22 26.68
C THR A 276 -12.05 -10.41 26.02
N LEU A 277 -11.01 -10.93 26.68
CA LEU A 277 -10.35 -12.17 26.29
C LEU A 277 -11.22 -13.33 26.73
N VAL A 278 -12.02 -13.92 25.84
CA VAL A 278 -13.07 -14.87 26.16
C VAL A 278 -12.50 -16.25 26.46
N ALA A 279 -11.68 -16.77 25.57
CA ALA A 279 -11.13 -18.13 25.70
C ALA A 279 -9.94 -18.33 24.74
N LEU A 280 -9.22 -19.43 24.96
CA LEU A 280 -8.41 -20.08 23.94
C LEU A 280 -9.20 -21.29 23.42
N ARG A 281 -9.49 -21.31 22.11
CA ARG A 281 -10.20 -22.43 21.45
C ARG A 281 -9.47 -22.79 20.16
N ASP A 282 -9.15 -24.03 19.93
CA ASP A 282 -8.47 -24.53 18.71
C ASP A 282 -7.19 -23.77 18.37
N GLY A 283 -6.39 -23.44 19.40
CA GLY A 283 -5.15 -22.66 19.22
C GLY A 283 -5.34 -21.17 18.92
N LYS A 284 -6.57 -20.65 19.01
CA LYS A 284 -6.90 -19.26 18.73
C LYS A 284 -7.37 -18.54 19.97
N LEU A 285 -6.88 -17.33 20.19
CA LEU A 285 -7.36 -16.41 21.21
C LEU A 285 -8.64 -15.75 20.71
N LEU A 286 -9.74 -15.92 21.44
CA LEU A 286 -11.03 -15.32 21.16
C LEU A 286 -11.16 -13.99 21.91
N ILE A 287 -11.34 -12.90 21.17
CA ILE A 287 -11.52 -11.54 21.70
C ILE A 287 -12.91 -11.06 21.31
N ALA A 288 -13.68 -10.56 22.29
CA ALA A 288 -15.00 -10.02 22.02
C ALA A 288 -14.92 -8.69 21.27
N CYS A 289 -15.65 -8.58 20.18
CA CYS A 289 -15.98 -7.34 19.48
C CYS A 289 -17.40 -6.90 19.87
N ARG A 290 -17.93 -5.87 19.22
CA ARG A 290 -19.29 -5.39 19.48
C ARG A 290 -20.37 -6.44 19.15
N ASP A 291 -20.21 -7.17 18.07
CA ASP A 291 -21.21 -8.07 17.49
C ASP A 291 -20.81 -9.55 17.47
N ALA A 292 -19.51 -9.85 17.52
CA ALA A 292 -18.99 -11.19 17.33
C ALA A 292 -17.66 -11.39 18.07
N LEU A 293 -17.15 -12.63 18.02
CA LEU A 293 -15.77 -12.95 18.43
C LEU A 293 -14.81 -12.68 17.28
N TYR A 294 -13.61 -12.22 17.61
CA TYR A 294 -12.47 -12.17 16.68
C TYR A 294 -11.43 -13.22 17.11
N GLU A 295 -11.03 -14.05 16.15
CA GLU A 295 -10.11 -15.18 16.37
C GLU A 295 -8.70 -14.80 15.97
N VAL A 296 -7.79 -14.70 16.94
CA VAL A 296 -6.37 -14.36 16.72
C VAL A 296 -5.53 -15.63 16.85
N SER A 297 -4.78 -15.98 15.80
CA SER A 297 -3.88 -17.13 15.81
C SER A 297 -2.45 -16.77 16.19
N THR A 298 -2.00 -15.57 15.79
CA THR A 298 -0.61 -15.13 15.97
C THR A 298 -0.58 -13.66 16.40
N LEU A 299 0.29 -13.36 17.35
CA LEU A 299 0.51 -12.01 17.84
C LEU A 299 1.98 -11.81 18.24
N LYS A 300 2.38 -10.55 18.40
CA LYS A 300 3.74 -10.19 18.81
C LYS A 300 3.67 -9.19 19.96
N PRO A 301 3.91 -9.62 21.21
CA PRO A 301 4.05 -8.70 22.35
C PRO A 301 5.22 -7.72 22.14
N ALA A 302 5.11 -6.52 22.71
CA ALA A 302 6.18 -5.54 22.68
C ALA A 302 7.48 -6.12 23.26
N GLY A 303 8.60 -5.86 22.59
CA GLY A 303 9.91 -6.40 22.96
C GLY A 303 10.11 -7.89 22.69
N GLY A 304 9.04 -8.62 22.31
CA GLY A 304 9.07 -10.06 22.05
C GLY A 304 9.21 -10.44 20.56
N LYS A 305 9.21 -11.76 20.33
CA LYS A 305 9.09 -12.35 18.98
C LYS A 305 7.62 -12.66 18.69
N PRO A 306 7.22 -12.80 17.40
CA PRO A 306 5.92 -13.36 17.07
C PRO A 306 5.74 -14.72 17.74
N MET A 307 4.54 -14.98 18.27
CA MET A 307 4.17 -16.23 18.93
C MET A 307 2.75 -16.63 18.61
N SER A 308 2.42 -17.91 18.79
CA SER A 308 1.05 -18.39 18.68
C SER A 308 0.17 -17.88 19.83
N ALA A 309 -1.13 -17.78 19.56
CA ALA A 309 -2.12 -17.44 20.59
C ALA A 309 -2.09 -18.41 21.77
N GLU A 310 -1.83 -19.70 21.52
CA GLU A 310 -1.68 -20.71 22.56
C GLU A 310 -0.46 -20.44 23.47
N ALA A 311 0.70 -20.10 22.88
CA ALA A 311 1.89 -19.74 23.64
C ALA A 311 1.66 -18.46 24.48
N PHE A 312 0.97 -17.48 23.89
CA PHE A 312 0.57 -16.26 24.60
C PHE A 312 -0.36 -16.58 25.76
N TRP A 313 -1.41 -17.37 25.54
CA TRP A 313 -2.37 -17.75 26.57
C TRP A 313 -1.70 -18.47 27.73
N ASN A 314 -0.88 -19.48 27.45
CA ASN A 314 -0.16 -20.25 28.46
C ASN A 314 0.84 -19.40 29.26
N GLY A 315 1.54 -18.46 28.60
CA GLY A 315 2.56 -17.63 29.23
C GLY A 315 2.01 -16.41 29.98
N TYR A 316 0.88 -15.86 29.55
CA TYR A 316 0.38 -14.58 30.03
C TYR A 316 -1.02 -14.66 30.71
N CYS A 317 -1.91 -15.54 30.24
CA CYS A 317 -3.31 -15.56 30.67
C CYS A 317 -3.63 -16.68 31.66
N ARG A 318 -2.94 -17.83 31.64
CA ARG A 318 -3.28 -19.03 32.39
C ARG A 318 -3.31 -18.83 33.93
N ALA A 319 -2.46 -17.95 34.45
CA ALA A 319 -2.45 -17.65 35.88
C ALA A 319 -3.61 -16.72 36.31
N ALA A 320 -4.18 -15.97 35.36
CA ALA A 320 -5.25 -14.99 35.59
C ALA A 320 -6.66 -15.62 35.54
N ASN A 321 -6.79 -16.90 35.12
CA ASN A 321 -8.08 -17.56 34.89
C ASN A 321 -8.94 -17.81 36.15
N LYS A 322 -8.47 -17.49 37.35
CA LYS A 322 -9.27 -17.60 38.57
C LYS A 322 -10.16 -16.37 38.79
N ASP A 323 -9.82 -15.22 38.20
CA ASP A 323 -10.50 -13.93 38.43
C ASP A 323 -11.01 -13.28 37.14
N GLY A 324 -11.10 -14.03 36.04
CA GLY A 324 -11.49 -13.54 34.73
C GLY A 324 -10.30 -13.31 33.81
N CYS A 325 -10.50 -13.54 32.50
CA CYS A 325 -9.51 -13.26 31.47
C CYS A 325 -9.34 -11.74 31.35
N GLY A 326 -8.13 -11.27 31.03
CA GLY A 326 -7.85 -9.87 30.82
C GLY A 326 -8.65 -9.24 29.66
N ARG A 327 -8.32 -8.00 29.32
CA ARG A 327 -8.94 -7.25 28.22
C ARG A 327 -7.89 -6.74 27.24
N ALA A 328 -8.26 -6.73 25.98
CA ALA A 328 -7.58 -5.99 24.93
C ALA A 328 -8.23 -4.60 24.84
N VAL A 329 -7.44 -3.55 24.78
CA VAL A 329 -7.91 -2.16 24.64
C VAL A 329 -7.15 -1.47 23.52
N SER A 330 -7.74 -0.42 22.97
CA SER A 330 -7.03 0.44 22.02
C SER A 330 -5.83 1.10 22.71
N PRO A 331 -4.67 1.24 22.06
CA PRO A 331 -3.59 2.04 22.62
C PRO A 331 -4.08 3.45 22.89
N SER A 332 -3.80 4.01 24.07
CA SER A 332 -4.08 5.41 24.32
C SER A 332 -3.30 6.27 23.31
N LEU A 333 -4.00 7.20 22.70
CA LEU A 333 -3.37 8.27 21.92
C LEU A 333 -2.62 9.15 22.95
N GLY A 334 -1.32 8.89 23.12
CA GLY A 334 -0.45 9.68 23.97
C GLY A 334 0.06 10.92 23.24
#